data_7943fe68e8250ed817180093d75474b1
#
_entry.id   7943fe68e8250ed817180093d75474b1
#
_cell.length_a   1.000
_cell.length_b   1.000
_cell.length_c   1.000
_cell.angle_alpha   90.00
_cell.angle_beta   90.00
_cell.angle_gamma   90.00
#
_symmetry.space_group_name_H-M   'P 1'
#
loop_
_entity.id
_entity.type
_entity.pdbx_description
1 polymer ?
#
loop_
_entity_poly.entity_id
_entity_poly.type
_entity_poly.pdbx_seq_one_letter_code
_entity_poly.pdbx_strand_id
1 'polypeptide(L)'
;VETLQLVNGLDNKGQLTAVDSSSQGIALIRTLFNRLSDETQTTLRAVNAPVNVFLPRLNAETYDLIVVAGDAENYAASFEQAPRLLKKHGVIVFTDVLAFDAATSAGGVLNPANRDAKSIAMRTLLETVESDERFITALTPTGTGLLVAVKR
;
A
#
# COMPACT_ATOMS: atom_id res chain seq x y z
N VAL A 1 3.48 -12.46 0.88
CA VAL A 1 2.89 -12.81 -0.43
C VAL A 1 2.91 -11.60 -1.37
N GLU A 2 2.39 -10.44 -0.95
CA GLU A 2 2.35 -9.23 -1.80
C GLU A 2 3.75 -8.81 -2.28
N THR A 3 4.73 -8.83 -1.40
CA THR A 3 6.11 -8.45 -1.74
C THR A 3 6.69 -9.32 -2.85
N LEU A 4 6.47 -10.64 -2.79
CA LEU A 4 6.92 -11.58 -3.82
C LEU A 4 6.25 -11.30 -5.16
N GLN A 5 4.94 -11.03 -5.16
CA GLN A 5 4.20 -10.71 -6.37
C GLN A 5 4.70 -9.41 -7.02
N LEU A 6 5.03 -8.42 -6.21
CA LEU A 6 5.60 -7.17 -6.72
C LEU A 6 6.98 -7.38 -7.35
N VAL A 7 7.84 -8.19 -6.75
CA VAL A 7 9.14 -8.55 -7.35
C VAL A 7 8.95 -9.23 -8.70
N ASN A 8 8.02 -10.20 -8.77
CA ASN A 8 7.71 -10.89 -10.02
C ASN A 8 7.19 -9.91 -11.10
N GLY A 9 6.34 -8.97 -10.71
CA GLY A 9 5.78 -7.97 -11.62
C GLY A 9 6.80 -7.00 -12.19
N LEU A 10 7.92 -6.78 -11.50
CA LEU A 10 9.00 -5.91 -11.97
C LEU A 10 9.88 -6.56 -13.06
N ASP A 11 9.76 -7.87 -13.24
CA ASP A 11 10.42 -8.60 -14.32
C ASP A 11 11.92 -8.28 -14.47
N ASN A 12 12.67 -8.44 -13.39
CA ASN A 12 14.11 -8.16 -13.30
C ASN A 12 14.52 -6.69 -13.53
N LYS A 13 13.60 -5.76 -13.40
CA LYS A 13 13.86 -4.33 -13.61
C LYS A 13 13.53 -3.50 -12.36
N GLY A 14 14.04 -2.28 -12.35
CA GLY A 14 13.64 -1.29 -11.37
C GLY A 14 14.11 -1.58 -9.95
N GLN A 15 13.39 -1.00 -9.01
CA GLN A 15 13.70 -1.02 -7.60
C GLN A 15 12.42 -1.22 -6.78
N LEU A 16 12.50 -2.09 -5.78
CA LEU A 16 11.44 -2.27 -4.78
C LEU A 16 11.98 -1.92 -3.41
N THR A 17 11.30 -1.00 -2.73
CA THR A 17 11.54 -0.66 -1.33
C THR A 17 10.35 -1.13 -0.50
N ALA A 18 10.59 -2.02 0.45
CA ALA A 18 9.60 -2.47 1.41
C ALA A 18 9.84 -1.79 2.76
N VAL A 19 8.79 -1.23 3.35
CA VAL A 19 8.85 -0.49 4.62
C VAL A 19 7.89 -1.13 5.61
N ASP A 20 8.38 -1.43 6.80
CA ASP A 20 7.58 -1.96 7.90
C ASP A 20 8.15 -1.46 9.22
N SER A 21 7.28 -1.02 10.13
CA SER A 21 7.67 -0.64 11.49
C SER A 21 7.94 -1.87 12.37
N SER A 22 7.41 -3.03 12.02
CA SER A 22 7.63 -4.29 12.73
C SER A 22 9.02 -4.85 12.38
N SER A 23 9.86 -5.03 13.40
CA SER A 23 11.16 -5.67 13.21
C SER A 23 11.03 -7.14 12.78
N GLN A 24 9.98 -7.83 13.22
CA GLN A 24 9.68 -9.19 12.79
C GLN A 24 9.24 -9.24 11.34
N GLY A 25 8.37 -8.34 10.93
CA GLY A 25 7.93 -8.22 9.54
C GLY A 25 9.08 -7.93 8.59
N ILE A 26 9.93 -6.98 8.94
CA ILE A 26 11.08 -6.63 8.11
C ILE A 26 12.14 -7.74 8.06
N ALA A 27 12.30 -8.52 9.13
CA ALA A 27 13.19 -9.68 9.13
C ALA A 27 12.73 -10.74 8.12
N LEU A 28 11.43 -10.99 8.03
CA LEU A 28 10.86 -11.90 7.03
C LEU A 28 11.09 -11.39 5.59
N ILE A 29 10.90 -10.10 5.37
CA ILE A 29 11.15 -9.47 4.08
C ILE A 29 12.63 -9.56 3.70
N ARG A 30 13.54 -9.30 4.62
CA ARG A 30 14.98 -9.44 4.39
C ARG A 30 15.39 -10.86 4.05
N THR A 31 14.81 -11.85 4.72
CA THR A 31 15.03 -13.26 4.40
C THR A 31 14.58 -13.58 2.97
N LEU A 32 13.41 -13.09 2.56
CA LEU A 32 12.91 -13.24 1.21
C LEU A 32 13.84 -12.56 0.19
N PHE A 33 14.23 -11.32 0.45
CA PHE A 33 15.10 -10.57 -0.46
C PHE A 33 16.49 -11.22 -0.61
N ASN A 34 17.04 -11.76 0.46
CA ASN A 34 18.32 -12.49 0.39
C ASN A 34 18.22 -13.74 -0.49
N ARG A 35 17.08 -14.44 -0.45
CA ARG A 35 16.84 -15.59 -1.34
C ARG A 35 16.70 -15.19 -2.80
N LEU A 36 16.08 -14.05 -3.06
CA LEU A 36 15.81 -13.57 -4.41
C LEU A 36 16.98 -12.81 -5.03
N SER A 37 17.95 -12.35 -4.23
CA SER A 37 19.03 -11.48 -4.71
C SER A 37 19.87 -12.09 -5.82
N ASP A 38 20.04 -13.41 -5.82
CA ASP A 38 20.78 -14.13 -6.85
C ASP A 38 19.91 -14.47 -8.08
N GLU A 39 18.60 -14.33 -7.98
CA GLU A 39 17.63 -14.71 -9.02
C GLU A 39 17.06 -13.50 -9.77
N THR A 40 17.20 -12.30 -9.25
CA THR A 40 16.66 -11.08 -9.87
C THR A 40 17.68 -9.96 -9.94
N GLN A 41 17.60 -9.15 -11.00
CA GLN A 41 18.36 -7.91 -11.15
C GLN A 41 17.63 -6.69 -10.57
N THR A 42 16.39 -6.85 -10.11
CA THR A 42 15.65 -5.81 -9.39
C THR A 42 16.40 -5.44 -8.11
N THR A 43 16.60 -4.15 -7.87
CA THR A 43 17.17 -3.67 -6.60
C THR A 43 16.15 -3.81 -5.49
N LEU A 44 16.50 -4.58 -4.45
CA LEU A 44 15.62 -4.88 -3.32
C LEU A 44 16.13 -4.17 -2.06
N ARG A 45 15.29 -3.38 -1.43
CA ARG A 45 15.61 -2.64 -0.22
C ARG A 45 14.52 -2.85 0.84
N ALA A 46 14.92 -3.23 2.05
CA ALA A 46 14.02 -3.38 3.19
C ALA A 46 14.36 -2.34 4.27
N VAL A 47 13.36 -1.58 4.71
CA VAL A 47 13.54 -0.49 5.69
C VAL A 47 12.65 -0.76 6.90
N ASN A 48 13.25 -0.80 8.09
CA ASN A 48 12.52 -0.88 9.35
C ASN A 48 12.32 0.54 9.90
N ALA A 49 11.16 1.10 9.63
CA ALA A 49 10.79 2.44 10.09
C ALA A 49 9.27 2.61 10.06
N PRO A 50 8.71 3.50 10.90
CA PRO A 50 7.33 3.93 10.74
C PRO A 50 7.12 4.64 9.41
N VAL A 51 6.01 4.34 8.74
CA VAL A 51 5.66 4.92 7.43
C VAL A 51 5.61 6.44 7.48
N ASN A 52 4.98 6.99 8.50
CA ASN A 52 4.84 8.44 8.70
C ASN A 52 6.17 9.18 8.96
N VAL A 53 7.21 8.47 9.31
CA VAL A 53 8.57 9.02 9.49
C VAL A 53 9.40 8.85 8.22
N PHE A 54 9.26 7.72 7.55
CA PHE A 54 10.07 7.37 6.39
C PHE A 54 9.63 8.10 5.11
N LEU A 55 8.34 8.08 4.79
CA LEU A 55 7.84 8.66 3.53
C LEU A 55 8.16 10.14 3.35
N PRO A 56 8.07 11.01 4.36
CA PRO A 56 8.41 12.43 4.20
C PRO A 56 9.86 12.70 3.82
N ARG A 57 10.76 11.73 4.05
CA ARG A 57 12.19 11.85 3.73
C ARG A 57 12.52 11.50 2.29
N LEU A 58 11.59 10.91 1.56
CA LEU A 58 11.80 10.50 0.17
C LEU A 58 11.67 11.69 -0.77
N ASN A 59 12.36 11.61 -1.90
CA ASN A 59 12.33 12.64 -2.93
C ASN A 59 10.98 12.67 -3.66
N ALA A 60 10.58 13.86 -4.08
CA ALA A 60 9.36 14.05 -4.86
C ALA A 60 9.49 13.44 -6.26
N GLU A 61 8.35 12.99 -6.80
CA GLU A 61 8.22 12.53 -8.19
C GLU A 61 9.21 11.43 -8.59
N THR A 62 9.49 10.50 -7.66
CA THR A 62 10.44 9.40 -7.87
C THR A 62 9.79 8.02 -7.96
N TYR A 63 8.52 7.90 -7.63
CA TYR A 63 7.84 6.60 -7.56
C TYR A 63 6.79 6.45 -8.65
N ASP A 64 6.77 5.27 -9.25
CA ASP A 64 5.76 4.86 -10.24
C ASP A 64 4.57 4.16 -9.58
N LEU A 65 4.83 3.43 -8.49
CA LEU A 65 3.83 2.65 -7.77
C LEU A 65 4.10 2.69 -6.27
N ILE A 66 3.03 2.91 -5.51
CA ILE A 66 3.02 2.75 -4.06
C ILE A 66 1.93 1.74 -3.72
N VAL A 67 2.26 0.68 -2.99
CA VAL A 67 1.30 -0.30 -2.50
C VAL A 67 1.22 -0.20 -0.99
N VAL A 68 0.02 0.02 -0.47
CA VAL A 68 -0.25 0.19 0.96
C VAL A 68 -1.01 -1.01 1.48
N ALA A 69 -0.44 -1.66 2.46
CA ALA A 69 -0.99 -2.84 3.12
C ALA A 69 -0.70 -2.79 4.63
N GLY A 70 -1.26 -3.71 5.38
CA GLY A 70 -1.02 -3.83 6.81
C GLY A 70 -1.97 -2.99 7.66
N ASP A 71 -1.44 -2.27 8.64
CA ASP A 71 -2.23 -1.54 9.61
C ASP A 71 -2.96 -0.33 8.99
N ALA A 72 -4.24 -0.20 9.30
CA ALA A 72 -5.11 0.83 8.74
C ALA A 72 -4.61 2.27 9.02
N GLU A 73 -3.90 2.48 10.10
CA GLU A 73 -3.34 3.79 10.46
C GLU A 73 -2.29 4.29 9.46
N ASN A 74 -1.65 3.39 8.72
CA ASN A 74 -0.66 3.73 7.71
C ASN A 74 -1.27 4.25 6.41
N TYR A 75 -2.56 4.01 6.18
CA TYR A 75 -3.20 4.31 4.90
C TYR A 75 -3.36 5.82 4.68
N ALA A 76 -3.85 6.54 5.68
CA ALA A 76 -3.99 7.99 5.60
C ALA A 76 -2.63 8.70 5.44
N ALA A 77 -1.63 8.29 6.22
CA ALA A 77 -0.28 8.84 6.14
C ALA A 77 0.37 8.58 4.77
N SER A 78 0.15 7.41 4.18
CA SER A 78 0.65 7.07 2.84
C SER A 78 -0.03 7.91 1.77
N PHE A 79 -1.35 8.10 1.84
CA PHE A 79 -2.06 8.91 0.87
C PHE A 79 -1.67 10.39 0.96
N GLU A 80 -1.41 10.91 2.14
CA GLU A 80 -0.95 12.29 2.33
C GLU A 80 0.35 12.56 1.56
N GLN A 81 1.26 11.60 1.49
CA GLN A 81 2.52 11.72 0.78
C GLN A 81 2.44 11.38 -0.72
N ALA A 82 1.41 10.66 -1.15
CA ALA A 82 1.30 10.16 -2.52
C ALA A 82 1.35 11.25 -3.60
N PRO A 83 0.66 12.40 -3.47
CA PRO A 83 0.72 13.44 -4.50
C PRO A 83 2.13 13.97 -4.74
N ARG A 84 2.95 14.00 -3.69
CA ARG A 84 4.33 14.45 -3.78
C ARG A 84 5.28 13.38 -4.32
N LEU A 85 5.12 12.14 -3.86
CA LEU A 85 6.04 11.04 -4.16
C LEU A 85 5.84 10.45 -5.56
N LEU A 86 4.59 10.39 -6.03
CA LEU A 86 4.27 9.81 -7.32
C LEU A 86 4.64 10.74 -8.47
N LYS A 87 5.21 10.13 -9.51
CA LYS A 87 5.30 10.75 -10.82
C LYS A 87 3.90 10.97 -11.40
N LYS A 88 3.80 11.85 -12.40
CA LYS A 88 2.58 11.96 -13.21
C LYS A 88 2.19 10.58 -13.76
N HIS A 89 0.93 10.22 -13.62
CA HIS A 89 0.39 8.90 -13.97
C HIS A 89 0.88 7.74 -13.07
N GLY A 90 1.62 8.05 -12.01
CA GLY A 90 1.95 7.08 -10.98
C GLY A 90 0.71 6.62 -10.23
N VAL A 91 0.78 5.44 -9.62
CA VAL A 91 -0.37 4.76 -9.04
C VAL A 91 -0.14 4.48 -7.56
N ILE A 92 -1.13 4.74 -6.73
CA ILE A 92 -1.18 4.21 -5.37
C ILE A 92 -2.32 3.20 -5.25
N VAL A 93 -2.01 2.05 -4.66
CA VAL A 93 -2.95 0.95 -4.45
C VAL A 93 -3.09 0.70 -2.96
N PHE A 94 -4.32 0.72 -2.47
CA PHE A 94 -4.65 0.34 -1.11
C PHE A 94 -5.31 -1.03 -1.11
N THR A 95 -4.77 -1.96 -0.34
CA THR A 95 -5.33 -3.29 -0.16
C THR A 95 -6.29 -3.32 1.03
N ASP A 96 -7.16 -4.32 1.10
CA ASP A 96 -8.02 -4.57 2.26
C ASP A 96 -8.96 -3.41 2.63
N VAL A 97 -9.35 -2.60 1.64
CA VAL A 97 -10.14 -1.37 1.87
C VAL A 97 -11.59 -1.63 2.26
N LEU A 98 -12.12 -2.82 2.01
CA LEU A 98 -13.48 -3.18 2.41
C LEU A 98 -13.55 -3.63 3.88
N ALA A 99 -12.42 -3.90 4.51
CA ALA A 99 -12.30 -4.23 5.92
C ALA A 99 -13.26 -5.36 6.36
N PHE A 100 -13.37 -6.41 5.55
CA PHE A 100 -14.22 -7.57 5.87
C PHE A 100 -13.76 -8.28 7.13
N ASP A 101 -14.71 -8.83 7.87
CA ASP A 101 -14.41 -9.77 8.93
C ASP A 101 -13.74 -11.03 8.34
N ALA A 102 -12.55 -11.35 8.84
CA ALA A 102 -11.77 -12.48 8.36
C ALA A 102 -12.48 -13.83 8.49
N ALA A 103 -13.37 -13.96 9.49
CA ALA A 103 -14.08 -15.22 9.77
C ALA A 103 -15.31 -15.42 8.89
N THR A 104 -15.97 -14.35 8.48
CA THR A 104 -17.28 -14.43 7.81
C THR A 104 -17.30 -13.84 6.41
N SER A 105 -16.25 -13.14 6.00
CA SER A 105 -16.20 -12.30 4.80
C SER A 105 -17.37 -11.31 4.72
N ALA A 106 -17.90 -10.92 5.86
CA ALA A 106 -19.03 -10.03 6.01
C ALA A 106 -18.64 -8.81 6.85
N GLY A 107 -19.55 -7.88 7.00
CA GLY A 107 -19.31 -6.66 7.78
C GLY A 107 -18.45 -5.64 7.02
N GLY A 108 -17.53 -5.00 7.75
CA GLY A 108 -16.61 -4.01 7.18
C GLY A 108 -17.31 -2.75 6.68
N VAL A 109 -16.74 -2.17 5.64
CA VAL A 109 -17.19 -0.89 5.06
C VAL A 109 -18.61 -0.99 4.50
N LEU A 110 -18.98 -2.12 3.91
CA LEU A 110 -20.28 -2.34 3.28
C LEU A 110 -21.43 -2.48 4.27
N ASN A 111 -21.14 -2.74 5.55
CA ASN A 111 -22.15 -2.79 6.60
C ASN A 111 -22.20 -1.45 7.35
N PRO A 112 -23.24 -0.61 7.16
CA PRO A 112 -23.31 0.70 7.84
C PRO A 112 -23.36 0.61 9.36
N ALA A 113 -23.77 -0.53 9.91
CA ALA A 113 -23.81 -0.77 11.36
C ALA A 113 -22.44 -1.12 11.95
N ASN A 114 -21.47 -1.51 11.11
CA ASN A 114 -20.13 -1.82 11.59
C ASN A 114 -19.36 -0.54 11.91
N ARG A 115 -19.04 -0.37 13.20
CA ARG A 115 -18.38 0.82 13.76
C ARG A 115 -16.98 0.49 14.31
N ASP A 116 -16.39 -0.64 13.96
CA ASP A 116 -15.02 -0.91 14.37
C ASP A 116 -14.03 0.11 13.76
N ALA A 117 -12.89 0.28 14.45
CA ALA A 117 -11.91 1.31 14.08
C ALA A 117 -11.40 1.17 12.63
N LYS A 118 -11.20 -0.06 12.18
CA LYS A 118 -10.73 -0.33 10.82
C LYS A 118 -11.77 0.05 9.77
N SER A 119 -13.04 -0.32 9.98
CA SER A 119 -14.12 0.04 9.06
C SER A 119 -14.33 1.55 8.97
N ILE A 120 -14.25 2.25 10.09
CA ILE A 120 -14.33 3.72 10.11
C ILE A 120 -13.15 4.34 9.36
N ALA A 121 -11.93 3.86 9.62
CA ALA A 121 -10.72 4.37 8.95
C ALA A 121 -10.79 4.16 7.43
N MET A 122 -11.26 3.00 6.98
CA MET A 122 -11.37 2.70 5.55
C MET A 122 -12.47 3.51 4.86
N ARG A 123 -13.61 3.77 5.52
CA ARG A 123 -14.63 4.67 4.98
C ARG A 123 -14.08 6.08 4.80
N THR A 124 -13.39 6.60 5.79
CA THR A 124 -12.75 7.92 5.71
C THR A 124 -11.71 7.97 4.60
N LEU A 125 -10.89 6.93 4.44
CA LEU A 125 -9.93 6.83 3.36
C LEU A 125 -10.61 6.88 1.99
N LEU A 126 -11.65 6.06 1.78
CA LEU A 126 -12.39 6.01 0.52
C LEU A 126 -12.95 7.39 0.15
N GLU A 127 -13.59 8.07 1.10
CA GLU A 127 -14.13 9.41 0.90
C GLU A 127 -13.02 10.43 0.56
N THR A 128 -11.90 10.39 1.28
CA THR A 128 -10.77 11.28 1.07
C THR A 128 -10.15 11.10 -0.30
N VAL A 129 -9.90 9.86 -0.70
CA VAL A 129 -9.26 9.56 -1.99
C VAL A 129 -10.19 9.86 -3.16
N GLU A 130 -11.46 9.47 -3.08
CA GLU A 130 -12.44 9.71 -4.14
C GLU A 130 -12.70 11.20 -4.35
N SER A 131 -12.65 12.01 -3.30
CA SER A 131 -12.87 13.46 -3.39
C SER A 131 -11.63 14.25 -3.84
N ASP A 132 -10.48 13.62 -3.92
CA ASP A 132 -9.24 14.29 -4.33
C ASP A 132 -9.14 14.39 -5.86
N GLU A 133 -9.30 15.60 -6.37
CA GLU A 133 -9.30 15.87 -7.82
C GLU A 133 -7.94 15.61 -8.50
N ARG A 134 -6.87 15.42 -7.73
CA ARG A 134 -5.54 15.09 -8.27
C ARG A 134 -5.43 13.64 -8.73
N PHE A 135 -6.44 12.82 -8.41
CA PHE A 135 -6.43 11.39 -8.71
C PHE A 135 -7.69 10.96 -9.47
N ILE A 136 -7.51 9.96 -10.32
CA ILE A 136 -8.60 9.15 -10.90
C ILE A 136 -8.64 7.85 -10.12
N THR A 137 -9.80 7.47 -9.61
CA THR A 137 -9.95 6.34 -8.70
C THR A 137 -10.81 5.22 -9.25
N ALA A 138 -10.51 4.00 -8.84
CA ALA A 138 -11.34 2.82 -9.08
C ALA A 138 -11.30 1.92 -7.85
N LEU A 139 -12.47 1.43 -7.45
CA LEU A 139 -12.62 0.45 -6.38
C LEU A 139 -13.02 -0.89 -6.98
N THR A 140 -12.27 -1.93 -6.66
CA THR A 140 -12.59 -3.29 -7.08
C THR A 140 -12.80 -4.20 -5.87
N PRO A 141 -13.83 -5.09 -5.90
CA PRO A 141 -14.11 -6.01 -4.80
C PRO A 141 -13.18 -7.23 -4.78
N THR A 142 -12.14 -7.26 -5.58
CA THR A 142 -11.16 -8.35 -5.61
C THR A 142 -10.59 -8.62 -4.21
N GLY A 143 -10.65 -9.85 -3.74
CA GLY A 143 -10.20 -10.22 -2.40
C GLY A 143 -11.00 -9.47 -1.33
N THR A 144 -10.31 -8.73 -0.48
CA THR A 144 -10.89 -7.89 0.57
C THR A 144 -11.00 -6.41 0.16
N GLY A 145 -10.94 -6.15 -1.14
CA GLY A 145 -11.08 -4.85 -1.75
C GLY A 145 -9.76 -4.16 -2.08
N LEU A 146 -9.68 -3.65 -3.30
CA LEU A 146 -8.58 -2.81 -3.77
C LEU A 146 -9.10 -1.45 -4.18
N LEU A 147 -8.48 -0.40 -3.65
CA LEU A 147 -8.67 0.96 -4.14
C LEU A 147 -7.42 1.35 -4.93
N VAL A 148 -7.62 1.71 -6.18
CA VAL A 148 -6.56 2.16 -7.08
C VAL A 148 -6.76 3.63 -7.39
N ALA A 149 -5.72 4.43 -7.20
CA ALA A 149 -5.74 5.86 -7.52
C ALA A 149 -4.56 6.22 -8.41
N VAL A 150 -4.85 6.82 -9.55
CA VAL A 150 -3.85 7.24 -10.54
C VAL A 150 -3.70 8.75 -10.48
N LYS A 151 -2.48 9.23 -10.28
CA LYS A 151 -2.16 10.68 -10.29
C LYS A 151 -2.34 11.25 -11.70
N ARG A 152 -3.15 12.29 -11.80
CA ARG A 152 -3.41 13.01 -13.05
C ARG A 152 -2.18 13.68 -13.65
#